data_40ca638fb9a8e1447c8a0ed3523f6e44
#
_entry.id   40ca638fb9a8e1447c8a0ed3523f6e44
#
_cell.length_a   1.000
_cell.length_b   1.000
_cell.length_c   1.000
_cell.angle_alpha   90.00
_cell.angle_beta   90.00
_cell.angle_gamma   90.00
#
_symmetry.space_group_name_H-M   'P 1'
#
loop_
_entity.id
_entity.type
_entity.pdbx_description
1 polymer ?
#
loop_
_entity_poly.entity_id
_entity_poly.type
_entity_poly.pdbx_seq_one_letter_code
_entity_poly.pdbx_strand_id
1 'polypeptide(L)'
;MGIMSSLRRRAAVVAATVCAGALALTGCTAFNNSDDGTADGNGASATTQTFQPSGGKPTATLSIASGSENKEVATAIQKAADQSNVAVTMHYMGSLEIMNALKAGGQNYDAVWPASSMWISMGDAKHIVKDAASTSTTPIVFGIAKSKAVKLGWADDSGATKPVSTADILAAVSDGKLTFSMTSATQSNSGASAYLAFMTALRGGDGPLTEADLADDQLKTSVTKLLSGVDRSSGSSDWLKDMVVANPDRFDAMVNYESLVIQADKALDKDGHDPLLTVYPSDGIAVSDSPFGYVDRGQKLKSAFDSFSKALGSKDAKLEFERAGRRTGLGGTLAYATDSQVKQSFRAEWGVSTDASALKTIPLPAATVIDSALNVYQTALRKPSWTIWVVDYSGSMSGEGKNGVVKGLNAALDPDQAKKSYIEPASGDVNILIPFETEAHRPVKATGTSTSDLLHEADATDASGGTDIYEGLLSALDELPSESEASQYTTAIVLMTDGRSNSDHQDEFESAYKSRGRDLPIFSIMFGDADPSQLKSLATLSNAKVFDGRSGDLAAVFRQVKGFN
;
A
#
# COMPACT_ATOMS: atom_id res chain seq x y z
N MET A 1 -30.24 -79.01 -29.80
CA MET A 1 -31.02 -78.52 -28.68
C MET A 1 -30.31 -77.24 -28.25
N GLY A 2 -30.66 -76.11 -28.62
CA GLY A 2 -31.86 -75.27 -28.47
C GLY A 2 -31.39 -74.14 -27.55
N ILE A 3 -31.48 -72.95 -27.83
CA ILE A 3 -32.31 -71.87 -28.37
C ILE A 3 -31.56 -70.55 -28.00
N MET A 4 -31.13 -69.81 -28.92
CA MET A 4 -31.58 -68.48 -29.43
C MET A 4 -32.27 -67.55 -28.45
N SER A 5 -31.70 -66.34 -28.32
CA SER A 5 -32.32 -65.06 -28.71
C SER A 5 -31.57 -63.89 -28.03
N SER A 6 -31.31 -62.88 -28.54
CA SER A 6 -31.52 -61.94 -29.65
C SER A 6 -31.15 -60.53 -29.15
N LEU A 7 -30.29 -59.93 -29.92
CA LEU A 7 -29.93 -58.51 -29.82
C LEU A 7 -31.14 -57.59 -29.93
N ARG A 8 -31.18 -56.51 -29.13
CA ARG A 8 -31.76 -55.23 -29.57
C ARG A 8 -30.86 -54.07 -29.19
N ARG A 9 -30.25 -53.51 -30.21
CA ARG A 9 -29.64 -52.15 -30.19
C ARG A 9 -30.76 -51.13 -30.01
N ARG A 10 -30.56 -50.19 -29.07
CA ARG A 10 -31.23 -48.88 -29.12
C ARG A 10 -30.19 -47.79 -29.10
N ALA A 11 -30.08 -47.06 -30.18
CA ALA A 11 -29.39 -45.81 -30.31
C ALA A 11 -30.08 -44.74 -29.44
N ALA A 12 -29.36 -44.08 -28.60
CA ALA A 12 -29.81 -42.87 -27.93
C ALA A 12 -29.04 -41.68 -28.53
N VAL A 13 -29.79 -40.79 -29.12
CA VAL A 13 -29.36 -39.49 -29.62
C VAL A 13 -28.97 -38.63 -28.42
N VAL A 14 -27.72 -38.14 -28.39
CA VAL A 14 -27.25 -37.13 -27.42
C VAL A 14 -27.57 -35.77 -27.99
N ALA A 15 -28.58 -35.11 -27.44
CA ALA A 15 -28.81 -33.68 -27.65
C ALA A 15 -27.87 -32.90 -26.71
N ALA A 16 -26.94 -32.18 -27.29
CA ALA A 16 -26.08 -31.24 -26.54
C ALA A 16 -26.89 -30.00 -26.18
N THR A 17 -27.28 -29.88 -24.92
CA THR A 17 -27.84 -28.64 -24.37
C THR A 17 -26.69 -27.87 -23.71
N VAL A 18 -26.32 -26.75 -24.33
CA VAL A 18 -25.39 -25.77 -23.76
C VAL A 18 -26.12 -25.06 -22.62
N CYS A 19 -25.83 -25.41 -21.37
CA CYS A 19 -26.22 -24.60 -20.21
C CYS A 19 -25.05 -23.69 -19.85
N ALA A 20 -25.19 -22.41 -20.18
CA ALA A 20 -24.37 -21.35 -19.59
C ALA A 20 -24.72 -21.25 -18.10
N GLY A 21 -23.89 -21.86 -17.25
CA GLY A 21 -23.99 -21.76 -15.82
C GLY A 21 -23.24 -20.51 -15.34
N ALA A 22 -23.98 -19.43 -15.06
CA ALA A 22 -23.46 -18.32 -14.27
C ALA A 22 -23.26 -18.82 -12.82
N LEU A 23 -22.03 -19.04 -12.42
CA LEU A 23 -21.67 -19.25 -11.00
C LEU A 23 -21.74 -17.91 -10.28
N ALA A 24 -22.90 -17.63 -9.68
CA ALA A 24 -23.03 -16.60 -8.66
C ALA A 24 -22.42 -17.15 -7.36
N LEU A 25 -21.20 -16.71 -7.04
CA LEU A 25 -20.64 -16.88 -5.70
C LEU A 25 -21.31 -15.86 -4.78
N THR A 26 -22.42 -16.24 -4.16
CA THR A 26 -23.02 -15.53 -3.04
C THR A 26 -22.23 -15.86 -1.78
N GLY A 27 -21.26 -15.02 -1.47
CA GLY A 27 -20.66 -14.96 -0.14
C GLY A 27 -21.44 -13.99 0.74
N CYS A 28 -22.53 -14.44 1.38
CA CYS A 28 -23.15 -13.72 2.48
C CYS A 28 -22.24 -13.86 3.70
N THR A 29 -21.47 -12.83 4.04
CA THR A 29 -20.98 -12.67 5.42
C THR A 29 -21.92 -11.72 6.14
N ALA A 30 -22.93 -12.30 6.80
CA ALA A 30 -23.65 -11.64 7.87
C ALA A 30 -22.66 -11.44 9.03
N PHE A 31 -22.49 -10.22 9.50
CA PHE A 31 -21.80 -9.95 10.75
C PHE A 31 -22.65 -10.55 11.91
N ASN A 32 -22.29 -11.75 12.36
CA ASN A 32 -22.67 -12.22 13.67
C ASN A 32 -21.53 -11.89 14.63
N ASN A 33 -21.80 -10.98 15.56
CA ASN A 33 -21.04 -10.87 16.79
C ASN A 33 -21.19 -12.19 17.56
N SER A 34 -20.16 -13.02 17.55
CA SER A 34 -19.89 -14.00 18.60
C SER A 34 -18.38 -14.05 18.77
N ASP A 35 -17.94 -13.67 19.98
CA ASP A 35 -16.62 -13.92 20.50
C ASP A 35 -16.21 -15.36 20.21
N ASP A 36 -15.17 -15.55 19.42
CA ASP A 36 -14.16 -16.56 19.70
C ASP A 36 -12.85 -16.17 18.99
N GLY A 37 -11.81 -16.03 19.81
CA GLY A 37 -10.52 -15.56 19.36
C GLY A 37 -9.75 -16.62 18.56
N THR A 38 -9.39 -16.25 17.36
CA THR A 38 -8.09 -16.56 16.74
C THR A 38 -7.80 -15.45 15.75
N ALA A 39 -6.83 -14.61 16.07
CA ALA A 39 -6.25 -13.65 15.15
C ALA A 39 -5.48 -14.45 14.08
N ASP A 40 -6.12 -14.70 12.93
CA ASP A 40 -5.43 -15.08 11.70
C ASP A 40 -4.73 -13.83 11.14
N GLY A 41 -3.54 -13.58 11.65
CA GLY A 41 -2.61 -12.60 11.09
C GLY A 41 -2.20 -13.02 9.67
N ASN A 42 -2.22 -12.06 8.75
CA ASN A 42 -1.74 -12.17 7.37
C ASN A 42 -2.64 -12.85 6.33
N GLY A 43 -3.93 -12.54 6.30
CA GLY A 43 -4.70 -12.67 5.07
C GLY A 43 -4.26 -11.62 4.05
N ALA A 44 -4.00 -12.01 2.78
CA ALA A 44 -3.87 -11.06 1.68
C ALA A 44 -5.07 -10.11 1.74
N SER A 45 -4.82 -8.83 2.06
CA SER A 45 -5.89 -7.82 2.19
C SER A 45 -6.65 -7.76 0.88
N ALA A 46 -7.95 -8.10 0.90
CA ALA A 46 -8.75 -8.15 -0.31
C ALA A 46 -8.63 -6.82 -1.08
N THR A 47 -8.22 -6.90 -2.35
CA THR A 47 -8.12 -5.72 -3.22
C THR A 47 -9.49 -5.23 -3.66
N THR A 48 -10.54 -6.03 -3.46
CA THR A 48 -11.92 -5.73 -3.85
C THR A 48 -12.88 -6.12 -2.73
N GLN A 49 -13.82 -5.22 -2.42
CA GLN A 49 -14.88 -5.45 -1.44
C GLN A 49 -16.20 -4.92 -1.97
N THR A 50 -17.27 -5.71 -1.84
CA THR A 50 -18.61 -5.31 -2.28
C THR A 50 -19.52 -5.08 -1.08
N PHE A 51 -20.20 -3.95 -1.07
CA PHE A 51 -21.22 -3.58 -0.10
C PHE A 51 -22.59 -3.65 -0.77
N GLN A 52 -23.43 -4.56 -0.26
CA GLN A 52 -24.81 -4.73 -0.72
C GLN A 52 -25.76 -4.04 0.25
N PRO A 53 -26.81 -3.36 -0.24
CA PRO A 53 -27.84 -2.83 0.65
C PRO A 53 -28.59 -3.95 1.36
N SER A 54 -28.83 -3.80 2.66
CA SER A 54 -29.50 -4.81 3.50
C SER A 54 -31.01 -4.97 3.15
N GLY A 55 -31.60 -3.99 2.47
CA GLY A 55 -33.04 -3.89 2.20
C GLY A 55 -33.54 -4.68 0.97
N GLY A 56 -32.70 -5.47 0.31
CA GLY A 56 -33.10 -6.27 -0.87
C GLY A 56 -32.26 -6.02 -2.11
N LYS A 57 -32.84 -6.20 -3.32
CA LYS A 57 -32.11 -6.02 -4.57
C LYS A 57 -31.73 -4.56 -4.80
N PRO A 58 -30.45 -4.25 -5.04
CA PRO A 58 -30.00 -2.89 -5.30
C PRO A 58 -30.60 -2.33 -6.59
N THR A 59 -30.80 -1.02 -6.63
CA THR A 59 -31.26 -0.29 -7.83
C THR A 59 -30.17 -0.21 -8.90
N ALA A 60 -28.90 -0.19 -8.48
CA ALA A 60 -27.72 -0.18 -9.32
C ALA A 60 -26.50 -0.68 -8.54
N THR A 61 -25.42 -0.99 -9.25
CA THR A 61 -24.09 -1.25 -8.68
C THR A 61 -23.10 -0.28 -9.27
N LEU A 62 -22.29 0.37 -8.42
CA LEU A 62 -21.18 1.24 -8.81
C LEU A 62 -19.85 0.53 -8.62
N SER A 63 -18.97 0.63 -9.60
CA SER A 63 -17.57 0.22 -9.53
C SER A 63 -16.71 1.44 -9.16
N ILE A 64 -16.00 1.39 -8.02
CA ILE A 64 -15.31 2.55 -7.44
C ILE A 64 -13.82 2.25 -7.33
N ALA A 65 -12.96 3.03 -8.01
CA ALA A 65 -11.52 3.03 -7.74
C ALA A 65 -11.24 3.84 -6.47
N SER A 66 -10.72 3.18 -5.44
CA SER A 66 -10.63 3.74 -4.08
C SER A 66 -9.24 3.59 -3.50
N GLY A 67 -8.80 4.58 -2.74
CA GLY A 67 -7.63 4.43 -1.90
C GLY A 67 -7.82 3.34 -0.82
N SER A 68 -6.72 2.67 -0.45
CA SER A 68 -6.76 1.56 0.53
C SER A 68 -7.18 2.01 1.93
N GLU A 69 -6.94 3.26 2.29
CA GLU A 69 -7.35 3.88 3.55
C GLU A 69 -8.88 3.91 3.74
N ASN A 70 -9.67 3.75 2.67
CA ASN A 70 -11.14 3.71 2.77
C ASN A 70 -11.66 2.37 3.33
N LYS A 71 -10.81 1.37 3.55
CA LYS A 71 -11.19 0.15 4.29
C LYS A 71 -11.61 0.44 5.73
N GLU A 72 -10.99 1.42 6.38
CA GLU A 72 -11.30 1.82 7.76
C GLU A 72 -12.72 2.38 7.92
N VAL A 73 -13.33 2.87 6.83
CA VAL A 73 -14.67 3.47 6.82
C VAL A 73 -15.75 2.54 6.24
N ALA A 74 -15.51 1.23 6.26
CA ALA A 74 -16.43 0.22 5.74
C ALA A 74 -17.85 0.36 6.32
N THR A 75 -17.98 0.69 7.61
CA THR A 75 -19.29 0.91 8.26
C THR A 75 -20.04 2.10 7.67
N ALA A 76 -19.35 3.20 7.36
CA ALA A 76 -19.95 4.37 6.71
C ALA A 76 -20.40 4.03 5.28
N ILE A 77 -19.58 3.25 4.54
CA ILE A 77 -19.89 2.79 3.18
C ILE A 77 -21.13 1.90 3.20
N GLN A 78 -21.21 0.92 4.12
CA GLN A 78 -22.38 0.05 4.27
C GLN A 78 -23.65 0.86 4.57
N LYS A 79 -23.60 1.81 5.52
CA LYS A 79 -24.73 2.69 5.83
C LYS A 79 -25.18 3.51 4.62
N ALA A 80 -24.23 4.01 3.83
CA ALA A 80 -24.55 4.73 2.60
C ALA A 80 -25.19 3.82 1.54
N ALA A 81 -24.73 2.57 1.41
CA ALA A 81 -25.33 1.57 0.52
C ALA A 81 -26.77 1.25 0.95
N ASP A 82 -27.00 1.03 2.24
CA ASP A 82 -28.32 0.78 2.81
C ASP A 82 -29.29 1.95 2.57
N GLN A 83 -28.85 3.17 2.86
CA GLN A 83 -29.67 4.38 2.72
C GLN A 83 -29.99 4.73 1.27
N SER A 84 -29.07 4.51 0.35
CA SER A 84 -29.25 4.82 -1.09
C SER A 84 -29.90 3.70 -1.89
N ASN A 85 -29.96 2.49 -1.35
CA ASN A 85 -30.29 1.24 -2.06
C ASN A 85 -29.38 1.02 -3.31
N VAL A 86 -28.11 1.42 -3.24
CA VAL A 86 -27.10 1.25 -4.28
C VAL A 86 -26.01 0.34 -3.76
N ALA A 87 -25.71 -0.73 -4.49
CA ALA A 87 -24.55 -1.57 -4.22
C ALA A 87 -23.27 -0.86 -4.70
N VAL A 88 -22.17 -1.05 -4.00
CA VAL A 88 -20.87 -0.53 -4.43
C VAL A 88 -19.81 -1.61 -4.36
N THR A 89 -18.99 -1.69 -5.40
CA THR A 89 -17.78 -2.52 -5.40
C THR A 89 -16.58 -1.61 -5.33
N MET A 90 -15.90 -1.65 -4.19
CA MET A 90 -14.69 -0.90 -3.93
C MET A 90 -13.48 -1.68 -4.48
N HIS A 91 -12.71 -1.06 -5.36
CA HIS A 91 -11.42 -1.58 -5.83
C HIS A 91 -10.32 -0.77 -5.15
N TYR A 92 -9.72 -1.37 -4.11
CA TYR A 92 -8.68 -0.72 -3.32
C TYR A 92 -7.33 -0.78 -4.04
N MET A 93 -6.74 0.39 -4.27
CA MET A 93 -5.49 0.55 -5.02
C MET A 93 -4.69 1.76 -4.54
N GLY A 94 -3.46 1.88 -5.00
CA GLY A 94 -2.62 3.05 -4.73
C GLY A 94 -3.13 4.31 -5.44
N SER A 95 -2.86 5.47 -4.87
CA SER A 95 -3.31 6.76 -5.43
C SER A 95 -2.76 7.02 -6.84
N LEU A 96 -1.53 6.57 -7.11
CA LEU A 96 -0.93 6.63 -8.44
C LEU A 96 -1.70 5.77 -9.46
N GLU A 97 -2.17 4.60 -9.06
CA GLU A 97 -2.98 3.73 -9.92
C GLU A 97 -4.32 4.38 -10.26
N ILE A 98 -4.96 5.08 -9.28
CA ILE A 98 -6.19 5.87 -9.53
C ILE A 98 -5.91 6.98 -10.54
N MET A 99 -4.82 7.73 -10.36
CA MET A 99 -4.39 8.77 -11.31
C MET A 99 -4.18 8.18 -12.72
N ASN A 100 -3.49 7.05 -12.84
CA ASN A 100 -3.24 6.39 -14.11
C ASN A 100 -4.53 5.87 -14.76
N ALA A 101 -5.48 5.34 -13.97
CA ALA A 101 -6.80 4.96 -14.45
C ALA A 101 -7.56 6.16 -15.05
N LEU A 102 -7.47 7.34 -14.42
CA LEU A 102 -8.06 8.58 -14.96
C LEU A 102 -7.36 9.04 -16.24
N LYS A 103 -6.01 9.01 -16.30
CA LYS A 103 -5.23 9.30 -17.53
C LYS A 103 -5.66 8.39 -18.69
N ALA A 104 -5.97 7.13 -18.40
CA ALA A 104 -6.48 6.14 -19.35
C ALA A 104 -7.96 6.33 -19.73
N GLY A 105 -8.66 7.33 -19.18
CA GLY A 105 -10.06 7.62 -19.46
C GLY A 105 -11.06 6.96 -18.51
N GLY A 106 -10.64 6.69 -17.28
CA GLY A 106 -11.48 6.14 -16.20
C GLY A 106 -11.67 4.62 -16.25
N GLN A 107 -11.14 3.94 -17.26
CA GLN A 107 -11.25 2.48 -17.43
C GLN A 107 -12.70 1.98 -17.24
N ASN A 108 -12.94 1.07 -16.29
CA ASN A 108 -14.24 0.47 -15.99
C ASN A 108 -14.87 1.01 -14.69
N TYR A 109 -14.32 2.10 -14.13
CA TYR A 109 -14.81 2.66 -12.88
C TYR A 109 -15.90 3.70 -13.12
N ASP A 110 -16.95 3.67 -12.30
CA ASP A 110 -18.07 4.61 -12.34
C ASP A 110 -17.83 5.81 -11.43
N ALA A 111 -16.95 5.64 -10.45
CA ALA A 111 -16.52 6.71 -9.55
C ALA A 111 -15.07 6.51 -9.13
N VAL A 112 -14.44 7.60 -8.66
CA VAL A 112 -13.13 7.59 -8.01
C VAL A 112 -13.23 8.14 -6.61
N TRP A 113 -12.46 7.56 -5.69
CA TRP A 113 -12.37 8.01 -4.30
C TRP A 113 -10.92 7.94 -3.80
N PRO A 114 -10.01 8.78 -4.34
CA PRO A 114 -8.64 8.87 -3.87
C PRO A 114 -8.57 9.56 -2.50
N ALA A 115 -7.45 9.43 -1.83
CA ALA A 115 -7.20 10.11 -0.57
C ALA A 115 -7.12 11.64 -0.70
N SER A 116 -6.67 12.14 -1.84
CA SER A 116 -6.52 13.59 -2.09
C SER A 116 -6.96 13.99 -3.50
N SER A 117 -7.54 15.17 -3.59
CA SER A 117 -7.94 15.82 -4.86
C SER A 117 -6.76 16.08 -5.81
N MET A 118 -5.52 16.09 -5.31
CA MET A 118 -4.34 16.24 -6.17
C MET A 118 -4.25 15.14 -7.24
N TRP A 119 -4.67 13.91 -6.92
CA TRP A 119 -4.62 12.79 -7.87
C TRP A 119 -5.65 12.90 -8.98
N ILE A 120 -6.83 13.49 -8.69
CA ILE A 120 -7.79 13.84 -9.71
C ILE A 120 -7.20 14.94 -10.59
N SER A 121 -6.62 16.00 -10.00
CA SER A 121 -6.02 17.12 -10.74
C SER A 121 -4.88 16.66 -11.67
N MET A 122 -4.05 15.70 -11.24
CA MET A 122 -2.96 15.14 -12.03
C MET A 122 -3.41 14.13 -13.09
N GLY A 123 -4.52 13.43 -12.85
CA GLY A 123 -4.99 12.32 -13.70
C GLY A 123 -6.07 12.70 -14.70
N ASP A 124 -6.90 13.69 -14.41
CA ASP A 124 -8.11 13.99 -15.16
C ASP A 124 -7.96 15.18 -16.14
N ALA A 125 -6.98 15.10 -17.04
CA ALA A 125 -6.79 16.09 -18.08
C ALA A 125 -7.99 16.20 -19.04
N LYS A 126 -8.85 15.18 -19.10
CA LYS A 126 -10.06 15.16 -19.94
C LYS A 126 -11.29 15.70 -19.23
N HIS A 127 -11.19 16.05 -17.94
CA HIS A 127 -12.29 16.54 -17.12
C HIS A 127 -13.51 15.60 -17.12
N ILE A 128 -13.27 14.29 -17.08
CA ILE A 128 -14.32 13.27 -16.99
C ILE A 128 -14.84 13.07 -15.57
N VAL A 129 -14.08 13.47 -14.54
CA VAL A 129 -14.55 13.44 -13.15
C VAL A 129 -15.50 14.61 -12.90
N LYS A 130 -16.72 14.30 -12.50
CA LYS A 130 -17.79 15.27 -12.22
C LYS A 130 -18.19 15.21 -10.76
N ASP A 131 -18.67 16.32 -10.24
CA ASP A 131 -19.28 16.43 -8.90
C ASP A 131 -18.40 15.85 -7.78
N ALA A 132 -17.09 15.98 -7.92
CA ALA A 132 -16.15 15.55 -6.88
C ALA A 132 -16.32 16.45 -5.64
N ALA A 133 -16.58 15.81 -4.50
CA ALA A 133 -16.74 16.49 -3.21
C ALA A 133 -16.01 15.74 -2.11
N SER A 134 -15.40 16.48 -1.17
CA SER A 134 -14.77 15.90 0.01
C SER A 134 -15.80 15.16 0.87
N THR A 135 -15.48 13.93 1.24
CA THR A 135 -16.30 13.12 2.16
C THR A 135 -15.88 13.32 3.62
N SER A 136 -14.59 13.50 3.82
CA SER A 136 -13.94 13.67 5.13
C SER A 136 -12.52 14.18 4.93
N THR A 137 -11.90 14.66 6.01
CA THR A 137 -10.49 15.04 5.99
C THR A 137 -9.69 14.25 7.02
N THR A 138 -8.40 14.06 6.76
CA THR A 138 -7.44 13.48 7.69
C THR A 138 -6.06 14.10 7.46
N PRO A 139 -5.40 14.68 8.49
CA PRO A 139 -4.05 15.19 8.37
C PRO A 139 -3.02 14.06 8.28
N ILE A 140 -1.87 14.34 7.68
CA ILE A 140 -0.69 13.49 7.73
C ILE A 140 0.12 13.86 8.96
N VAL A 141 0.43 12.88 9.79
CA VAL A 141 1.05 13.07 11.11
C VAL A 141 2.16 12.05 11.34
N PHE A 142 2.98 12.28 12.37
CA PHE A 142 3.83 11.25 12.95
C PHE A 142 3.09 10.59 14.10
N GLY A 143 2.91 9.26 14.04
CA GLY A 143 2.60 8.43 15.19
C GLY A 143 3.91 7.92 15.78
N ILE A 144 4.31 8.40 16.94
CA ILE A 144 5.64 8.13 17.56
C ILE A 144 5.43 7.26 18.79
N ALA A 145 6.19 6.17 18.93
CA ALA A 145 6.16 5.34 20.12
C ALA A 145 6.34 6.23 21.38
N LYS A 146 5.45 6.09 22.36
CA LYS A 146 5.42 6.97 23.55
C LYS A 146 6.80 7.07 24.24
N SER A 147 7.45 5.93 24.45
CA SER A 147 8.79 5.87 25.05
C SER A 147 9.83 6.66 24.26
N LYS A 148 9.72 6.66 22.92
CA LYS A 148 10.61 7.44 22.04
C LYS A 148 10.31 8.94 22.11
N ALA A 149 9.04 9.34 22.07
CA ALA A 149 8.64 10.74 22.16
C ALA A 149 9.08 11.37 23.50
N VAL A 150 8.94 10.64 24.62
CA VAL A 150 9.42 11.06 25.94
C VAL A 150 10.95 11.19 25.94
N LYS A 151 11.68 10.21 25.41
CA LYS A 151 13.15 10.25 25.31
C LYS A 151 13.67 11.42 24.47
N LEU A 152 12.93 11.82 23.43
CA LEU A 152 13.24 13.00 22.61
C LEU A 152 12.84 14.32 23.30
N GLY A 153 12.12 14.28 24.41
CA GLY A 153 11.59 15.44 25.11
C GLY A 153 10.40 16.11 24.39
N TRP A 154 9.76 15.40 23.46
CA TRP A 154 8.60 15.86 22.68
C TRP A 154 7.26 15.59 23.37
N ALA A 155 7.28 14.72 24.37
CA ALA A 155 6.15 14.48 25.26
C ALA A 155 6.64 14.34 26.69
N ASP A 156 5.72 14.46 27.66
CA ASP A 156 5.95 14.08 29.04
C ASP A 156 5.46 12.64 29.32
N ASP A 157 5.66 12.16 30.53
CA ASP A 157 5.26 10.79 30.93
C ASP A 157 3.73 10.57 30.87
N SER A 158 2.93 11.65 30.93
CA SER A 158 1.47 11.57 30.76
C SER A 158 1.04 11.39 29.30
N GLY A 159 1.95 11.60 28.35
CA GLY A 159 1.68 11.61 26.92
C GLY A 159 1.31 12.97 26.34
N ALA A 160 1.39 14.04 27.16
CA ALA A 160 1.14 15.39 26.66
C ALA A 160 2.30 15.82 25.73
N THR A 161 1.97 16.09 24.46
CA THR A 161 2.94 16.46 23.43
C THR A 161 3.26 17.95 23.45
N LYS A 162 4.49 18.30 23.06
CA LYS A 162 4.94 19.67 22.81
C LYS A 162 4.89 19.97 21.31
N PRO A 163 4.88 21.26 20.91
CA PRO A 163 5.09 21.61 19.50
C PRO A 163 6.44 21.09 19.00
N VAL A 164 6.42 20.37 17.88
CA VAL A 164 7.61 19.80 17.21
C VAL A 164 7.57 20.26 15.76
N SER A 165 8.65 20.86 15.28
CA SER A 165 8.77 21.28 13.88
C SER A 165 9.38 20.18 13.01
N THR A 166 9.25 20.29 11.70
CA THR A 166 9.97 19.43 10.75
C THR A 166 11.47 19.55 10.90
N ALA A 167 11.97 20.72 11.29
CA ALA A 167 13.40 20.94 11.60
C ALA A 167 13.84 20.17 12.86
N ASP A 168 13.00 20.07 13.90
CA ASP A 168 13.29 19.26 15.09
C ASP A 168 13.34 17.76 14.73
N ILE A 169 12.45 17.31 13.85
CA ILE A 169 12.45 15.94 13.34
C ILE A 169 13.71 15.67 12.54
N LEU A 170 14.09 16.58 11.63
CA LEU A 170 15.33 16.50 10.87
C LEU A 170 16.57 16.43 11.79
N ALA A 171 16.60 17.22 12.86
CA ALA A 171 17.68 17.18 13.84
C ALA A 171 17.75 15.82 14.55
N ALA A 172 16.61 15.28 15.00
CA ALA A 172 16.56 13.97 15.66
C ALA A 172 17.02 12.83 14.73
N VAL A 173 16.63 12.88 13.46
CA VAL A 173 17.11 11.92 12.42
C VAL A 173 18.61 12.09 12.19
N SER A 174 19.08 13.34 12.06
CA SER A 174 20.51 13.64 11.81
C SER A 174 21.42 13.16 12.94
N ASP A 175 20.92 13.21 14.17
CA ASP A 175 21.62 12.74 15.38
C ASP A 175 21.51 11.20 15.56
N GLY A 176 20.81 10.49 14.68
CA GLY A 176 20.56 9.05 14.80
C GLY A 176 19.64 8.68 15.98
N LYS A 177 18.85 9.64 16.48
CA LYS A 177 17.95 9.46 17.62
C LYS A 177 16.55 9.02 17.23
N LEU A 178 16.17 9.20 15.95
CA LEU A 178 14.86 8.86 15.41
C LEU A 178 15.01 8.19 14.04
N THR A 179 14.31 7.08 13.86
CA THR A 179 13.94 6.52 12.56
C THR A 179 12.43 6.51 12.42
N PHE A 180 11.92 6.39 11.21
CA PHE A 180 10.48 6.30 11.00
C PHE A 180 10.15 5.51 9.74
N SER A 181 9.01 4.86 9.76
CA SER A 181 8.46 4.17 8.60
C SER A 181 7.47 5.08 7.88
N MET A 182 7.49 5.09 6.55
CA MET A 182 6.51 5.83 5.74
C MET A 182 6.22 5.11 4.43
N THR A 183 5.11 5.46 3.80
CA THR A 183 4.84 4.95 2.45
C THR A 183 5.71 5.66 1.41
N SER A 184 6.01 4.98 0.31
CA SER A 184 6.67 5.60 -0.83
C SER A 184 5.83 6.76 -1.38
N ALA A 185 6.45 7.92 -1.60
CA ALA A 185 5.75 9.09 -2.15
C ALA A 185 5.24 8.86 -3.58
N THR A 186 5.81 7.90 -4.30
CA THR A 186 5.41 7.56 -5.67
C THR A 186 4.40 6.41 -5.76
N GLN A 187 3.97 5.84 -4.62
CA GLN A 187 3.00 4.76 -4.61
C GLN A 187 1.75 5.09 -3.78
N SER A 188 1.88 5.87 -2.71
CA SER A 188 0.81 6.14 -1.78
C SER A 188 0.66 7.63 -1.48
N ASN A 189 -0.59 8.07 -1.29
CA ASN A 189 -0.88 9.47 -0.97
C ASN A 189 -0.26 9.92 0.35
N SER A 190 -0.22 9.07 1.40
CA SER A 190 0.35 9.51 2.69
C SER A 190 1.83 9.85 2.56
N GLY A 191 2.59 9.08 1.77
CA GLY A 191 3.99 9.37 1.48
C GLY A 191 4.17 10.61 0.60
N ALA A 192 3.38 10.73 -0.48
CA ALA A 192 3.42 11.93 -1.35
C ALA A 192 3.11 13.20 -0.56
N SER A 193 2.05 13.18 0.23
CA SER A 193 1.60 14.31 1.03
C SER A 193 2.61 14.66 2.13
N ALA A 194 3.19 13.66 2.82
CA ALA A 194 4.25 13.87 3.80
C ALA A 194 5.49 14.52 3.16
N TYR A 195 5.93 13.97 2.03
CA TYR A 195 7.09 14.50 1.32
C TYR A 195 6.90 15.96 0.87
N LEU A 196 5.73 16.31 0.32
CA LEU A 196 5.40 17.69 -0.04
C LEU A 196 5.35 18.60 1.20
N ALA A 197 4.85 18.11 2.34
CA ALA A 197 4.86 18.85 3.59
C ALA A 197 6.29 19.08 4.10
N PHE A 198 7.15 18.07 4.07
CA PHE A 198 8.56 18.19 4.46
C PHE A 198 9.29 19.22 3.60
N MET A 199 9.12 19.16 2.30
CA MET A 199 9.71 20.15 1.40
C MET A 199 9.21 21.58 1.69
N THR A 200 7.90 21.75 1.88
CA THR A 200 7.30 23.06 2.17
C THR A 200 7.81 23.61 3.50
N ALA A 201 7.83 22.80 4.55
CA ALA A 201 8.28 23.21 5.87
C ALA A 201 9.79 23.57 5.90
N LEU A 202 10.64 22.72 5.29
CA LEU A 202 12.09 22.93 5.27
C LEU A 202 12.51 24.08 4.34
N ARG A 203 11.75 24.37 3.26
CA ARG A 203 11.94 25.58 2.46
C ARG A 203 11.65 26.84 3.27
N GLY A 204 10.62 26.79 4.14
CA GLY A 204 10.08 27.95 4.84
C GLY A 204 9.20 28.85 3.92
N GLY A 205 8.55 29.84 4.52
CA GLY A 205 7.63 30.77 3.83
C GLY A 205 6.23 30.19 3.63
N ASP A 206 5.31 31.03 3.12
CA ASP A 206 3.86 30.75 3.16
C ASP A 206 3.23 30.31 1.82
N GLY A 207 3.97 30.28 0.73
CA GLY A 207 3.44 29.94 -0.59
C GLY A 207 3.52 28.44 -0.93
N PRO A 208 2.84 27.96 -2.00
CA PRO A 208 3.03 26.62 -2.50
C PRO A 208 4.46 26.40 -3.03
N LEU A 209 4.92 25.15 -3.08
CA LEU A 209 6.19 24.81 -3.73
C LEU A 209 6.15 25.18 -5.21
N THR A 210 7.31 25.55 -5.74
CA THR A 210 7.55 25.93 -7.13
C THR A 210 8.66 25.06 -7.74
N GLU A 211 8.81 25.10 -9.08
CA GLU A 211 9.93 24.42 -9.76
C GLU A 211 11.30 24.95 -9.30
N ALA A 212 11.39 26.24 -8.92
CA ALA A 212 12.63 26.81 -8.39
C ALA A 212 13.01 26.20 -7.02
N ASP A 213 12.03 25.93 -6.17
CA ASP A 213 12.25 25.26 -4.88
C ASP A 213 12.78 23.84 -5.08
N LEU A 214 12.26 23.12 -6.09
CA LEU A 214 12.73 21.77 -6.44
C LEU A 214 14.17 21.77 -6.98
N ALA A 215 14.66 22.88 -7.49
CA ALA A 215 16.03 23.04 -7.97
C ALA A 215 17.02 23.44 -6.86
N ASP A 216 16.54 23.89 -5.68
CA ASP A 216 17.37 24.35 -4.57
C ASP A 216 18.16 23.19 -3.93
N ASP A 217 19.48 23.23 -4.01
CA ASP A 217 20.36 22.16 -3.53
C ASP A 217 20.42 22.09 -1.98
N GLN A 218 20.19 23.20 -1.28
CA GLN A 218 20.15 23.20 0.19
C GLN A 218 18.86 22.54 0.67
N LEU A 219 17.73 22.81 0.04
CA LEU A 219 16.47 22.15 0.33
C LEU A 219 16.55 20.65 0.03
N LYS A 220 17.09 20.27 -1.14
CA LYS A 220 17.31 18.85 -1.50
C LYS A 220 18.17 18.15 -0.45
N THR A 221 19.29 18.76 -0.01
CA THR A 221 20.17 18.19 1.01
C THR A 221 19.44 17.95 2.32
N SER A 222 18.62 18.92 2.78
CA SER A 222 17.85 18.82 4.00
C SER A 222 16.79 17.73 3.93
N VAL A 223 16.07 17.65 2.81
CA VAL A 223 15.03 16.62 2.58
C VAL A 223 15.65 15.24 2.46
N THR A 224 16.75 15.08 1.72
CA THR A 224 17.50 13.81 1.63
C THR A 224 17.94 13.34 3.00
N LYS A 225 18.44 14.27 3.84
CA LYS A 225 18.84 13.95 5.21
C LYS A 225 17.66 13.51 6.07
N LEU A 226 16.51 14.17 5.97
CA LEU A 226 15.29 13.75 6.66
C LEU A 226 14.83 12.36 6.19
N LEU A 227 14.77 12.12 4.88
CA LEU A 227 14.36 10.84 4.30
C LEU A 227 15.36 9.71 4.58
N SER A 228 16.62 10.02 4.91
CA SER A 228 17.57 8.99 5.35
C SER A 228 17.15 8.31 6.67
N GLY A 229 16.24 8.91 7.44
CA GLY A 229 15.63 8.33 8.63
C GLY A 229 14.55 7.29 8.34
N VAL A 230 14.17 7.11 7.08
CA VAL A 230 13.21 6.06 6.70
C VAL A 230 13.86 4.70 6.89
N ASP A 231 13.34 3.92 7.82
CA ASP A 231 13.82 2.56 8.11
C ASP A 231 13.01 1.50 7.39
N ARG A 232 11.74 1.78 7.08
CA ARG A 232 10.86 0.88 6.34
C ARG A 232 9.96 1.66 5.39
N SER A 233 9.85 1.18 4.16
CA SER A 233 8.93 1.72 3.17
C SER A 233 7.73 0.80 2.94
N SER A 234 6.64 1.35 2.43
CA SER A 234 5.43 0.62 2.05
C SER A 234 4.73 1.30 0.88
N GLY A 235 4.11 0.51 0.02
CA GLY A 235 3.20 1.01 -1.03
C GLY A 235 1.76 1.26 -0.54
N SER A 236 1.43 0.92 0.72
CA SER A 236 0.07 1.01 1.27
C SER A 236 0.09 1.56 2.69
N SER A 237 -0.70 2.61 2.93
CA SER A 237 -0.86 3.24 4.25
C SER A 237 -1.50 2.31 5.27
N ASP A 238 -2.47 1.50 4.84
CA ASP A 238 -3.17 0.53 5.68
C ASP A 238 -2.21 -0.61 6.10
N TRP A 239 -1.48 -1.19 5.14
CA TRP A 239 -0.49 -2.21 5.47
C TRP A 239 0.64 -1.68 6.37
N LEU A 240 1.08 -0.43 6.18
CA LEU A 240 2.08 0.21 7.06
C LEU A 240 1.60 0.24 8.51
N LYS A 241 0.34 0.63 8.73
CA LYS A 241 -0.31 0.61 10.04
C LYS A 241 -0.32 -0.82 10.63
N ASP A 242 -0.76 -1.82 9.85
CA ASP A 242 -0.84 -3.20 10.32
C ASP A 242 0.54 -3.77 10.68
N MET A 243 1.57 -3.45 9.91
CA MET A 243 2.96 -3.83 10.18
C MET A 243 3.46 -3.25 11.50
N VAL A 244 3.18 -1.96 11.78
CA VAL A 244 3.61 -1.30 13.02
C VAL A 244 2.86 -1.90 14.22
N VAL A 245 1.54 -2.13 14.10
CA VAL A 245 0.73 -2.75 15.16
C VAL A 245 1.20 -4.17 15.49
N ALA A 246 1.56 -4.95 14.46
CA ALA A 246 2.07 -6.31 14.66
C ALA A 246 3.47 -6.35 15.31
N ASN A 247 4.20 -5.22 15.32
CA ASN A 247 5.56 -5.13 15.83
C ASN A 247 5.77 -3.86 16.67
N PRO A 248 5.04 -3.68 17.79
CA PRO A 248 4.93 -2.40 18.51
C PRO A 248 6.26 -1.92 19.11
N ASP A 249 7.18 -2.83 19.45
CA ASP A 249 8.47 -2.49 20.07
C ASP A 249 9.58 -2.24 19.04
N ARG A 250 9.27 -2.42 17.75
CA ARG A 250 10.28 -2.37 16.71
C ARG A 250 10.46 -1.01 16.08
N PHE A 251 9.38 -0.27 15.89
CA PHE A 251 9.39 0.98 15.14
C PHE A 251 9.35 2.19 16.06
N ASP A 252 10.25 3.16 15.81
CA ASP A 252 10.26 4.41 16.56
C ASP A 252 9.03 5.27 16.24
N ALA A 253 8.66 5.32 14.95
CA ALA A 253 7.54 6.12 14.46
C ALA A 253 7.03 5.62 13.10
N MET A 254 5.79 5.98 12.77
CA MET A 254 5.26 5.92 11.41
C MET A 254 4.72 7.28 10.97
N VAL A 255 4.90 7.61 9.70
CA VAL A 255 4.23 8.75 9.05
C VAL A 255 3.00 8.22 8.32
N ASN A 256 1.82 8.66 8.74
CA ASN A 256 0.58 8.15 8.20
C ASN A 256 -0.57 9.17 8.37
N TYR A 257 -1.76 8.82 7.90
CA TYR A 257 -2.98 9.57 8.23
C TYR A 257 -3.25 9.53 9.73
N GLU A 258 -3.72 10.64 10.30
CA GLU A 258 -4.19 10.69 11.68
C GLU A 258 -5.20 9.57 11.96
N SER A 259 -6.12 9.31 11.04
CA SER A 259 -7.12 8.25 11.17
C SER A 259 -6.50 6.86 11.30
N LEU A 260 -5.41 6.57 10.57
CA LEU A 260 -4.71 5.29 10.67
C LEU A 260 -3.83 5.21 11.91
N VAL A 261 -3.27 6.33 12.40
CA VAL A 261 -2.61 6.35 13.73
C VAL A 261 -3.62 6.06 14.82
N ILE A 262 -4.81 6.68 14.79
CA ILE A 262 -5.91 6.39 15.72
C ILE A 262 -6.34 4.91 15.65
N GLN A 263 -6.41 4.31 14.46
CA GLN A 263 -6.74 2.88 14.33
C GLN A 263 -5.63 1.98 14.90
N ALA A 264 -4.37 2.35 14.69
CA ALA A 264 -3.23 1.67 15.32
C ALA A 264 -3.33 1.73 16.84
N ASP A 265 -3.62 2.90 17.41
CA ASP A 265 -3.74 3.10 18.85
C ASP A 265 -4.89 2.31 19.46
N LYS A 266 -6.02 2.20 18.77
CA LYS A 266 -7.13 1.34 19.20
C LYS A 266 -6.73 -0.13 19.26
N ALA A 267 -5.93 -0.60 18.31
CA ALA A 267 -5.44 -1.97 18.30
C ALA A 267 -4.39 -2.20 19.40
N LEU A 268 -3.42 -1.30 19.54
CA LEU A 268 -2.39 -1.34 20.57
C LEU A 268 -2.99 -1.29 21.98
N ASP A 269 -3.95 -0.39 22.24
CA ASP A 269 -4.65 -0.26 23.53
C ASP A 269 -5.41 -1.55 23.89
N LYS A 270 -6.09 -2.16 22.90
CA LYS A 270 -6.79 -3.44 23.08
C LYS A 270 -5.85 -4.57 23.49
N ASP A 271 -4.64 -4.58 22.93
CA ASP A 271 -3.64 -5.61 23.17
C ASP A 271 -2.71 -5.27 24.37
N GLY A 272 -2.95 -4.13 25.05
CA GLY A 272 -2.24 -3.70 26.25
C GLY A 272 -0.86 -3.08 25.98
N HIS A 273 -0.61 -2.62 24.77
CA HIS A 273 0.61 -1.90 24.40
C HIS A 273 0.46 -0.39 24.60
N ASP A 274 1.60 0.30 24.75
CA ASP A 274 1.62 1.75 24.75
C ASP A 274 1.17 2.32 23.40
N PRO A 275 0.44 3.46 23.37
CA PRO A 275 0.01 4.09 22.14
C PRO A 275 1.17 4.75 21.39
N LEU A 276 0.94 4.99 20.10
CA LEU A 276 1.72 5.96 19.34
C LEU A 276 1.21 7.37 19.67
N LEU A 277 2.10 8.26 20.08
CA LEU A 277 1.71 9.66 20.28
C LEU A 277 1.65 10.38 18.94
N THR A 278 0.50 10.99 18.65
CA THR A 278 0.29 11.79 17.45
C THR A 278 1.02 13.12 17.57
N VAL A 279 1.98 13.38 16.68
CA VAL A 279 2.72 14.63 16.56
C VAL A 279 2.37 15.29 15.23
N TYR A 280 1.84 16.51 15.32
CA TYR A 280 1.56 17.39 14.18
C TYR A 280 2.74 18.33 13.99
N PRO A 281 3.51 18.25 12.88
CA PRO A 281 4.57 19.22 12.61
C PRO A 281 4.05 20.66 12.64
N SER A 282 4.60 21.47 13.56
CA SER A 282 4.06 22.81 13.87
C SER A 282 4.29 23.84 12.77
N ASP A 283 5.17 23.55 11.83
CA ASP A 283 5.54 24.38 10.68
C ASP A 283 4.73 24.06 9.42
N GLY A 284 4.01 22.94 9.36
CA GLY A 284 3.06 22.65 8.31
C GLY A 284 2.79 21.17 8.08
N ILE A 285 1.53 20.83 7.84
CA ILE A 285 1.06 19.46 7.56
C ILE A 285 0.26 19.43 6.27
N ALA A 286 0.31 18.30 5.57
CA ALA A 286 -0.63 18.02 4.50
C ALA A 286 -1.94 17.47 5.06
N VAL A 287 -3.06 17.83 4.45
CA VAL A 287 -4.39 17.30 4.82
C VAL A 287 -4.99 16.64 3.60
N SER A 288 -5.35 15.38 3.72
CA SER A 288 -6.07 14.62 2.71
C SER A 288 -7.56 14.92 2.79
N ASP A 289 -8.18 15.23 1.66
CA ASP A 289 -9.58 15.68 1.56
C ASP A 289 -10.55 14.60 1.04
N SER A 290 -10.06 13.40 0.75
CA SER A 290 -10.86 12.20 0.38
C SER A 290 -12.02 12.52 -0.58
N PRO A 291 -11.78 13.07 -1.79
CA PRO A 291 -12.84 13.44 -2.71
C PRO A 291 -13.50 12.22 -3.35
N PHE A 292 -14.83 12.19 -3.37
CA PHE A 292 -15.62 11.20 -4.09
C PHE A 292 -16.23 11.84 -5.33
N GLY A 293 -15.88 11.35 -6.53
CA GLY A 293 -16.25 11.95 -7.81
C GLY A 293 -16.78 10.94 -8.81
N TYR A 294 -17.79 11.34 -9.60
CA TYR A 294 -18.35 10.54 -10.69
C TYR A 294 -17.42 10.52 -11.89
N VAL A 295 -17.15 9.36 -12.46
CA VAL A 295 -16.40 9.22 -13.72
C VAL A 295 -17.38 9.13 -14.88
N ASP A 296 -17.55 10.21 -15.62
CA ASP A 296 -18.48 10.31 -16.75
C ASP A 296 -17.85 9.71 -18.01
N ARG A 297 -18.29 8.51 -18.36
CA ARG A 297 -17.94 7.79 -19.59
C ARG A 297 -19.15 7.58 -20.51
N GLY A 298 -20.28 8.29 -20.24
CA GLY A 298 -21.54 8.12 -20.96
C GLY A 298 -22.43 6.99 -20.44
N GLN A 299 -22.05 6.28 -19.37
CA GLN A 299 -22.89 5.27 -18.71
C GLN A 299 -24.06 5.94 -17.94
N LYS A 300 -25.17 5.21 -17.79
CA LYS A 300 -26.40 5.72 -17.15
C LYS A 300 -26.42 5.45 -15.64
N LEU A 301 -25.34 5.79 -14.92
CA LEU A 301 -25.21 5.54 -13.47
C LEU A 301 -25.16 6.81 -12.62
N LYS A 302 -25.29 8.00 -13.25
CA LYS A 302 -25.20 9.29 -12.52
C LYS A 302 -26.21 9.41 -11.39
N SER A 303 -27.46 8.96 -11.57
CA SER A 303 -28.47 9.01 -10.52
C SER A 303 -28.15 8.08 -9.34
N ALA A 304 -27.55 6.92 -9.59
CA ALA A 304 -27.09 6.02 -8.54
C ALA A 304 -25.91 6.65 -7.79
N PHE A 305 -24.94 7.26 -8.51
CA PHE A 305 -23.86 8.00 -7.90
C PHE A 305 -24.38 9.14 -7.00
N ASP A 306 -25.32 9.97 -7.48
CA ASP A 306 -25.88 11.08 -6.71
C ASP A 306 -26.56 10.58 -5.42
N SER A 307 -27.31 9.48 -5.52
CA SER A 307 -27.99 8.88 -4.37
C SER A 307 -26.99 8.38 -3.33
N PHE A 308 -25.94 7.68 -3.77
CA PHE A 308 -24.90 7.16 -2.88
C PHE A 308 -24.03 8.28 -2.30
N SER A 309 -23.62 9.26 -3.10
CA SER A 309 -22.86 10.44 -2.66
C SER A 309 -23.63 11.25 -1.61
N LYS A 310 -24.93 11.46 -1.82
CA LYS A 310 -25.80 12.09 -0.83
C LYS A 310 -25.87 11.29 0.48
N ALA A 311 -25.94 9.96 0.39
CA ALA A 311 -25.96 9.07 1.56
C ALA A 311 -24.62 9.10 2.32
N LEU A 312 -23.47 9.16 1.64
CA LEU A 312 -22.16 9.38 2.28
C LEU A 312 -22.09 10.72 3.04
N GLY A 313 -22.78 11.75 2.56
CA GLY A 313 -22.89 13.04 3.23
C GLY A 313 -23.92 13.09 4.36
N SER A 314 -24.64 12.00 4.65
CA SER A 314 -25.65 11.95 5.71
C SER A 314 -25.02 12.03 7.11
N LYS A 315 -25.85 12.39 8.12
CA LYS A 315 -25.43 12.41 9.52
C LYS A 315 -24.87 11.06 9.96
N ASP A 316 -25.53 9.97 9.57
CA ASP A 316 -25.17 8.62 10.03
C ASP A 316 -23.83 8.16 9.44
N ALA A 317 -23.57 8.43 8.15
CA ALA A 317 -22.29 8.13 7.53
C ALA A 317 -21.17 9.01 8.10
N LYS A 318 -21.39 10.32 8.25
CA LYS A 318 -20.41 11.26 8.83
C LYS A 318 -20.03 10.88 10.26
N LEU A 319 -20.99 10.42 11.07
CA LEU A 319 -20.70 9.94 12.41
C LEU A 319 -19.77 8.72 12.40
N GLU A 320 -19.96 7.78 11.45
CA GLU A 320 -19.05 6.63 11.31
C GLU A 320 -17.66 7.05 10.80
N PHE A 321 -17.56 8.04 9.92
CA PHE A 321 -16.26 8.62 9.55
C PHE A 321 -15.52 9.15 10.78
N GLU A 322 -16.17 9.90 11.67
CA GLU A 322 -15.54 10.43 12.88
C GLU A 322 -15.21 9.33 13.90
N ARG A 323 -16.04 8.32 14.04
CA ARG A 323 -15.76 7.12 14.85
C ARG A 323 -14.55 6.34 14.33
N ALA A 324 -14.32 6.38 13.01
CA ALA A 324 -13.13 5.80 12.38
C ALA A 324 -11.88 6.69 12.50
N GLY A 325 -11.97 7.91 13.06
CA GLY A 325 -10.84 8.82 13.24
C GLY A 325 -10.69 9.87 12.13
N ARG A 326 -11.67 10.00 11.21
CA ARG A 326 -11.68 11.05 10.20
C ARG A 326 -12.47 12.27 10.68
N ARG A 327 -12.23 13.42 10.08
CA ARG A 327 -12.86 14.70 10.44
C ARG A 327 -13.88 15.08 9.37
N THR A 328 -15.11 15.41 9.76
CA THR A 328 -16.21 15.73 8.82
C THR A 328 -16.74 17.16 8.93
N GLY A 329 -16.23 17.96 9.88
CA GLY A 329 -16.56 19.36 10.03
C GLY A 329 -15.71 20.26 9.14
N LEU A 330 -16.17 21.50 8.95
CA LEU A 330 -15.48 22.50 8.14
C LEU A 330 -14.08 22.82 8.72
N GLY A 331 -13.09 22.95 7.85
CA GLY A 331 -11.72 23.27 8.25
C GLY A 331 -11.04 22.20 9.11
N GLY A 332 -11.49 20.94 9.04
CA GLY A 332 -10.91 19.84 9.82
C GLY A 332 -11.43 19.75 11.25
N THR A 333 -12.56 20.40 11.58
CA THR A 333 -13.23 20.24 12.87
C THR A 333 -13.97 18.91 12.96
N LEU A 334 -14.40 18.55 14.17
CA LEU A 334 -15.29 17.41 14.41
C LEU A 334 -16.74 17.89 14.48
N ALA A 335 -17.60 17.37 13.60
CA ALA A 335 -19.03 17.70 13.62
C ALA A 335 -19.77 17.02 14.79
N TYR A 336 -19.23 15.90 15.30
CA TYR A 336 -19.84 15.06 16.33
C TYR A 336 -18.92 14.83 17.54
N ALA A 337 -18.10 15.81 17.92
CA ALA A 337 -17.15 15.73 19.03
C ALA A 337 -17.76 15.31 20.39
N THR A 338 -19.08 15.42 20.57
CA THR A 338 -19.78 15.03 21.80
C THR A 338 -20.17 13.55 21.85
N ASP A 339 -20.15 12.83 20.70
CA ASP A 339 -20.43 11.40 20.65
C ASP A 339 -19.38 10.60 21.43
N SER A 340 -19.83 9.59 22.18
CA SER A 340 -18.94 8.83 23.07
C SER A 340 -17.89 8.00 22.30
N GLN A 341 -18.25 7.47 21.14
CA GLN A 341 -17.32 6.68 20.32
C GLN A 341 -16.36 7.58 19.54
N VAL A 342 -16.79 8.79 19.13
CA VAL A 342 -15.88 9.80 18.58
C VAL A 342 -14.83 10.21 19.61
N LYS A 343 -15.23 10.44 20.86
CA LYS A 343 -14.28 10.72 21.96
C LYS A 343 -13.27 9.58 22.19
N GLN A 344 -13.67 8.32 21.97
CA GLN A 344 -12.77 7.17 22.08
C GLN A 344 -11.76 7.10 20.92
N SER A 345 -12.01 7.79 19.82
CA SER A 345 -11.07 7.89 18.69
C SER A 345 -10.13 9.09 18.84
N PHE A 346 -10.65 10.23 19.30
CA PHE A 346 -9.87 11.46 19.44
C PHE A 346 -9.45 11.67 20.89
N ARG A 347 -8.54 10.82 21.37
CA ARG A 347 -8.04 10.84 22.76
C ARG A 347 -6.85 11.78 22.91
N ALA A 348 -6.93 12.69 23.86
CA ALA A 348 -5.82 13.60 24.14
C ALA A 348 -4.57 12.88 24.66
N GLU A 349 -4.74 11.75 25.37
CA GLU A 349 -3.64 10.91 25.86
C GLU A 349 -2.86 10.20 24.74
N TRP A 350 -3.40 10.16 23.51
CA TRP A 350 -2.70 9.72 22.30
C TRP A 350 -2.09 10.91 21.52
N GLY A 351 -2.08 12.11 22.09
CA GLY A 351 -1.62 13.32 21.41
C GLY A 351 -2.57 13.83 20.32
N VAL A 352 -3.78 13.22 20.19
CA VAL A 352 -4.72 13.60 19.13
C VAL A 352 -5.42 14.90 19.50
N SER A 353 -5.23 15.95 18.67
CA SER A 353 -5.86 17.25 18.89
C SER A 353 -7.28 17.29 18.35
N THR A 354 -8.24 17.74 19.16
CA THR A 354 -9.59 18.09 18.68
C THR A 354 -9.70 19.54 18.21
N ASP A 355 -8.67 20.35 18.44
CA ASP A 355 -8.58 21.75 17.99
C ASP A 355 -8.04 21.81 16.55
N ALA A 356 -8.90 22.23 15.63
CA ALA A 356 -8.51 22.40 14.23
C ALA A 356 -7.44 23.48 14.01
N SER A 357 -7.20 24.39 14.95
CA SER A 357 -6.13 25.40 14.87
C SER A 357 -4.73 24.76 14.93
N ALA A 358 -4.62 23.54 15.46
CA ALA A 358 -3.37 22.75 15.40
C ALA A 358 -3.05 22.26 13.99
N LEU A 359 -4.02 22.29 13.06
CA LEU A 359 -3.88 21.83 11.69
C LEU A 359 -3.37 22.95 10.78
N LYS A 360 -2.11 23.34 10.92
CA LYS A 360 -1.48 24.30 10.03
C LYS A 360 -1.23 23.65 8.66
N THR A 361 -2.18 23.80 7.75
CA THR A 361 -2.11 23.14 6.43
C THR A 361 -1.14 23.83 5.48
N ILE A 362 -0.35 23.02 4.76
CA ILE A 362 0.46 23.51 3.64
C ILE A 362 -0.43 23.82 2.42
N PRO A 363 -0.09 24.85 1.61
CA PRO A 363 -0.75 25.05 0.34
C PRO A 363 -0.32 23.97 -0.66
N LEU A 364 -1.30 23.39 -1.39
CA LEU A 364 -1.03 22.37 -2.40
C LEU A 364 -0.35 23.01 -3.63
N PRO A 365 0.77 22.44 -4.13
CA PRO A 365 1.43 22.92 -5.35
C PRO A 365 0.60 22.65 -6.60
N ALA A 366 0.95 23.30 -7.71
CA ALA A 366 0.37 22.98 -9.02
C ALA A 366 0.69 21.54 -9.43
N ALA A 367 -0.21 20.89 -10.20
CA ALA A 367 -0.07 19.50 -10.62
C ALA A 367 1.27 19.21 -11.33
N THR A 368 1.78 20.15 -12.12
CA THR A 368 3.09 20.03 -12.77
C THR A 368 4.24 20.02 -11.78
N VAL A 369 4.17 20.85 -10.73
CA VAL A 369 5.17 20.88 -9.66
C VAL A 369 5.13 19.60 -8.82
N ILE A 370 3.93 19.06 -8.57
CA ILE A 370 3.79 17.75 -7.88
C ILE A 370 4.44 16.66 -8.72
N ASP A 371 4.18 16.63 -10.03
CA ASP A 371 4.78 15.67 -10.96
C ASP A 371 6.32 15.72 -10.92
N SER A 372 6.89 16.93 -11.04
CA SER A 372 8.33 17.18 -10.91
C SER A 372 8.86 16.77 -9.54
N ALA A 373 8.16 17.08 -8.45
CA ALA A 373 8.55 16.73 -7.08
C ALA A 373 8.60 15.21 -6.87
N LEU A 374 7.61 14.46 -7.37
CA LEU A 374 7.59 13.00 -7.30
C LEU A 374 8.76 12.39 -8.09
N ASN A 375 9.09 12.95 -9.25
CA ASN A 375 10.26 12.53 -10.02
C ASN A 375 11.57 12.78 -9.27
N VAL A 376 11.72 13.98 -8.67
CA VAL A 376 12.90 14.33 -7.85
C VAL A 376 13.00 13.41 -6.62
N TYR A 377 11.88 13.11 -5.94
CA TYR A 377 11.86 12.14 -4.86
C TYR A 377 12.43 10.79 -5.31
N GLN A 378 11.92 10.25 -6.40
CA GLN A 378 12.27 8.92 -6.89
C GLN A 378 13.75 8.82 -7.31
N THR A 379 14.26 9.85 -7.99
CA THR A 379 15.57 9.78 -8.65
C THR A 379 16.72 10.29 -7.79
N ALA A 380 16.44 11.14 -6.77
CA ALA A 380 17.49 11.86 -6.07
C ALA A 380 17.35 11.94 -4.54
N LEU A 381 16.14 11.96 -3.97
CA LEU A 381 15.98 12.32 -2.56
C LEU A 381 15.67 11.15 -1.64
N ARG A 382 14.96 10.12 -2.13
CA ARG A 382 14.66 8.95 -1.31
C ARG A 382 15.92 8.19 -0.95
N LYS A 383 15.88 7.47 0.15
CA LYS A 383 16.93 6.55 0.53
C LYS A 383 17.12 5.50 -0.59
N PRO A 384 18.37 5.21 -1.01
CA PRO A 384 18.61 4.19 -2.04
C PRO A 384 18.09 2.82 -1.63
N SER A 385 17.69 2.01 -2.60
CA SER A 385 17.27 0.64 -2.37
C SER A 385 18.39 -0.36 -2.67
N TRP A 386 18.42 -1.46 -1.89
CA TRP A 386 19.21 -2.66 -2.18
C TRP A 386 18.22 -3.81 -2.33
N THR A 387 17.89 -4.15 -3.57
CA THR A 387 16.86 -5.15 -3.89
C THR A 387 17.51 -6.41 -4.44
N ILE A 388 17.22 -7.55 -3.83
CA ILE A 388 17.66 -8.86 -4.30
C ILE A 388 16.45 -9.60 -4.87
N TRP A 389 16.46 -9.83 -6.18
CA TRP A 389 15.42 -10.51 -6.92
C TRP A 389 15.76 -12.00 -7.00
N VAL A 390 15.13 -12.84 -6.20
CA VAL A 390 15.27 -14.29 -6.17
C VAL A 390 14.18 -14.88 -7.04
N VAL A 391 14.54 -15.37 -8.21
CA VAL A 391 13.60 -15.67 -9.30
C VAL A 391 13.64 -17.14 -9.66
N ASP A 392 12.49 -17.77 -9.59
CA ASP A 392 12.27 -19.16 -9.95
C ASP A 392 12.35 -19.37 -11.47
N TYR A 393 13.24 -20.27 -11.88
CA TYR A 393 13.38 -20.78 -13.25
C TYR A 393 13.24 -22.30 -13.31
N SER A 394 12.48 -22.89 -12.36
CA SER A 394 12.14 -24.32 -12.42
C SER A 394 11.36 -24.68 -13.69
N GLY A 395 11.24 -25.96 -13.97
CA GLY A 395 10.59 -26.45 -15.20
C GLY A 395 9.14 -26.00 -15.37
N SER A 396 8.40 -25.77 -14.28
CA SER A 396 7.01 -25.24 -14.29
C SER A 396 6.93 -23.80 -14.81
N MET A 397 8.00 -23.01 -14.64
CA MET A 397 8.09 -21.63 -15.10
C MET A 397 8.21 -21.50 -16.63
N SER A 398 8.37 -22.60 -17.35
CA SER A 398 8.52 -22.58 -18.82
C SER A 398 7.29 -21.94 -19.50
N GLY A 399 7.53 -21.05 -20.46
CA GLY A 399 6.49 -20.36 -21.22
C GLY A 399 5.93 -19.13 -20.49
N GLU A 400 4.68 -19.17 -20.02
CA GLU A 400 3.99 -17.99 -19.46
C GLU A 400 4.61 -17.49 -18.17
N GLY A 401 5.12 -18.36 -17.30
CA GLY A 401 5.79 -18.00 -16.06
C GLY A 401 7.04 -17.14 -16.32
N LYS A 402 7.99 -17.68 -17.11
CA LYS A 402 9.20 -16.95 -17.51
C LYS A 402 8.88 -15.62 -18.21
N ASN A 403 7.94 -15.64 -19.19
CA ASN A 403 7.54 -14.43 -19.90
C ASN A 403 6.96 -13.38 -18.95
N GLY A 404 6.18 -13.80 -17.95
CA GLY A 404 5.62 -12.94 -16.92
C GLY A 404 6.70 -12.28 -16.07
N VAL A 405 7.70 -13.05 -15.63
CA VAL A 405 8.87 -12.56 -14.88
C VAL A 405 9.65 -11.53 -15.69
N VAL A 406 10.04 -11.86 -16.92
CA VAL A 406 10.79 -10.96 -17.80
C VAL A 406 10.02 -9.65 -18.02
N LYS A 407 8.72 -9.73 -18.31
CA LYS A 407 7.87 -8.54 -18.44
C LYS A 407 7.81 -7.73 -17.15
N GLY A 408 7.68 -8.38 -15.99
CA GLY A 408 7.63 -7.74 -14.69
C GLY A 408 8.93 -7.03 -14.34
N LEU A 409 10.08 -7.69 -14.50
CA LEU A 409 11.39 -7.09 -14.26
C LEU A 409 11.66 -5.92 -15.21
N ASN A 410 11.30 -6.02 -16.49
CA ASN A 410 11.40 -4.89 -17.42
C ASN A 410 10.52 -3.71 -16.97
N ALA A 411 9.29 -3.95 -16.54
CA ALA A 411 8.41 -2.89 -16.05
C ALA A 411 8.93 -2.18 -14.79
N ALA A 412 9.74 -2.87 -13.95
CA ALA A 412 10.29 -2.36 -12.70
C ALA A 412 11.71 -1.78 -12.83
N LEU A 413 12.52 -2.28 -13.77
CA LEU A 413 13.94 -2.00 -13.83
C LEU A 413 14.41 -1.40 -15.16
N ASP A 414 13.66 -1.53 -16.25
CA ASP A 414 13.97 -0.77 -17.48
C ASP A 414 13.65 0.70 -17.23
N PRO A 415 14.63 1.63 -17.36
CA PRO A 415 14.43 3.03 -16.98
C PRO A 415 13.27 3.70 -17.70
N ASP A 416 13.07 3.42 -18.99
CA ASP A 416 12.03 4.07 -19.81
C ASP A 416 10.62 3.55 -19.47
N GLN A 417 10.50 2.28 -19.07
CA GLN A 417 9.22 1.71 -18.63
C GLN A 417 8.90 2.11 -17.18
N ALA A 418 9.87 1.98 -16.28
CA ALA A 418 9.73 2.27 -14.86
C ALA A 418 9.41 3.75 -14.60
N LYS A 419 9.97 4.67 -15.38
CA LYS A 419 9.71 6.12 -15.32
C LYS A 419 8.22 6.46 -15.44
N LYS A 420 7.47 5.75 -16.28
CA LYS A 420 6.02 5.98 -16.46
C LYS A 420 5.20 5.76 -15.18
N SER A 421 5.78 5.02 -14.22
CA SER A 421 5.17 4.67 -12.95
C SER A 421 5.93 5.25 -11.75
N TYR A 422 6.88 6.17 -11.96
CA TYR A 422 7.73 6.79 -10.94
C TYR A 422 8.42 5.75 -10.04
N ILE A 423 8.92 4.66 -10.62
CA ILE A 423 9.68 3.61 -9.92
C ILE A 423 11.04 3.34 -10.56
N GLU A 424 11.49 4.23 -11.43
CA GLU A 424 12.77 4.09 -12.09
C GLU A 424 13.91 3.94 -11.07
N PRO A 425 14.94 3.10 -11.38
CA PRO A 425 16.10 2.99 -10.53
C PRO A 425 16.82 4.33 -10.37
N ALA A 426 17.15 4.71 -9.13
CA ALA A 426 17.98 5.89 -8.84
C ALA A 426 19.46 5.53 -8.94
N SER A 427 20.34 6.54 -9.07
CA SER A 427 21.78 6.35 -9.23
C SER A 427 22.44 5.54 -8.10
N GLY A 428 21.90 5.61 -6.89
CA GLY A 428 22.40 4.88 -5.72
C GLY A 428 21.77 3.49 -5.52
N ASP A 429 20.76 3.11 -6.29
CA ASP A 429 20.10 1.82 -6.13
C ASP A 429 21.01 0.66 -6.54
N VAL A 430 20.86 -0.46 -5.82
CA VAL A 430 21.49 -1.73 -6.15
C VAL A 430 20.38 -2.76 -6.41
N ASN A 431 20.45 -3.42 -7.55
CA ASN A 431 19.57 -4.53 -7.90
C ASN A 431 20.42 -5.77 -8.19
N ILE A 432 20.07 -6.90 -7.60
CA ILE A 432 20.78 -8.17 -7.77
C ILE A 432 19.76 -9.21 -8.19
N LEU A 433 19.97 -9.87 -9.30
CA LEU A 433 19.17 -10.99 -9.78
C LEU A 433 19.85 -12.30 -9.38
N ILE A 434 19.12 -13.19 -8.75
CA ILE A 434 19.52 -14.56 -8.44
C ILE A 434 18.50 -15.50 -9.09
N PRO A 435 18.75 -15.99 -10.30
CA PRO A 435 17.95 -17.07 -10.84
C PRO A 435 18.18 -18.34 -10.00
N PHE A 436 17.13 -19.13 -9.76
CA PHE A 436 17.25 -20.41 -9.09
C PHE A 436 16.30 -21.45 -9.70
N GLU A 437 16.64 -22.71 -9.50
CA GLU A 437 15.77 -23.86 -9.73
C GLU A 437 15.96 -24.88 -8.59
N THR A 438 16.65 -26.00 -8.78
CA THR A 438 17.09 -26.90 -7.71
C THR A 438 18.27 -26.32 -6.92
N GLU A 439 19.11 -25.51 -7.61
CA GLU A 439 20.27 -24.79 -7.07
C GLU A 439 20.18 -23.30 -7.45
N ALA A 440 20.83 -22.44 -6.66
CA ALA A 440 20.94 -21.03 -6.98
C ALA A 440 22.02 -20.80 -8.05
N HIS A 441 21.70 -19.99 -9.06
CA HIS A 441 22.66 -19.58 -10.08
C HIS A 441 23.53 -18.41 -9.59
N ARG A 442 24.57 -18.09 -10.35
CA ARG A 442 25.45 -16.95 -10.05
C ARG A 442 24.65 -15.64 -10.05
N PRO A 443 24.77 -14.84 -8.98
CA PRO A 443 24.12 -13.52 -8.93
C PRO A 443 24.61 -12.56 -10.01
N VAL A 444 23.68 -11.77 -10.58
CA VAL A 444 23.99 -10.66 -11.50
C VAL A 444 23.61 -9.34 -10.83
N LYS A 445 24.62 -8.48 -10.62
CA LYS A 445 24.47 -7.21 -9.92
C LYS A 445 24.45 -6.03 -10.88
N ALA A 446 23.49 -5.13 -10.68
CA ALA A 446 23.35 -3.85 -11.37
C ALA A 446 23.32 -2.70 -10.36
N THR A 447 23.93 -1.57 -10.70
CA THR A 447 23.94 -0.36 -9.86
C THR A 447 23.40 0.82 -10.66
N GLY A 448 22.55 1.62 -10.02
CA GLY A 448 21.91 2.76 -10.65
C GLY A 448 20.97 2.33 -11.78
N THR A 449 20.99 3.09 -12.86
CA THR A 449 20.15 2.88 -14.04
C THR A 449 20.72 1.84 -15.04
N SER A 450 21.91 1.30 -14.78
CA SER A 450 22.59 0.33 -15.67
C SER A 450 22.08 -1.10 -15.40
N THR A 451 20.83 -1.38 -15.71
CA THR A 451 20.14 -2.64 -15.43
C THR A 451 20.09 -3.63 -16.60
N SER A 452 20.65 -3.26 -17.75
CA SER A 452 20.58 -4.05 -19.00
C SER A 452 21.10 -5.49 -18.86
N ASP A 453 22.23 -5.69 -18.16
CA ASP A 453 22.83 -7.01 -18.02
C ASP A 453 21.96 -7.93 -17.16
N LEU A 454 21.34 -7.37 -16.11
CA LEU A 454 20.39 -8.08 -15.25
C LEU A 454 19.13 -8.48 -16.04
N LEU A 455 18.59 -7.57 -16.85
CA LEU A 455 17.42 -7.85 -17.68
C LEU A 455 17.74 -8.86 -18.80
N HIS A 456 18.95 -8.80 -19.34
CA HIS A 456 19.43 -9.80 -20.32
C HIS A 456 19.53 -11.19 -19.68
N GLU A 457 20.10 -11.29 -18.48
CA GLU A 457 20.19 -12.57 -17.75
C GLU A 457 18.80 -13.15 -17.46
N ALA A 458 17.86 -12.31 -17.03
CA ALA A 458 16.48 -12.74 -16.80
C ALA A 458 15.81 -13.32 -18.05
N ASP A 459 16.09 -12.76 -19.22
CA ASP A 459 15.58 -13.27 -20.51
C ASP A 459 16.35 -14.51 -21.00
N ALA A 460 17.66 -14.56 -20.80
CA ALA A 460 18.52 -15.62 -21.28
C ALA A 460 18.44 -16.92 -20.46
N THR A 461 18.11 -16.84 -19.17
CA THR A 461 18.01 -18.02 -18.29
C THR A 461 16.87 -18.94 -18.73
N ASP A 462 17.18 -20.21 -19.00
CA ASP A 462 16.21 -21.23 -19.39
C ASP A 462 15.52 -21.85 -18.16
N ALA A 463 14.20 -22.07 -18.26
CA ALA A 463 13.43 -22.72 -17.21
C ALA A 463 13.60 -24.25 -17.29
N SER A 464 14.13 -24.87 -16.23
CA SER A 464 14.38 -26.32 -16.12
C SER A 464 14.52 -26.73 -14.64
N GLY A 465 14.68 -28.02 -14.36
CA GLY A 465 14.94 -28.53 -13.01
C GLY A 465 13.75 -28.51 -12.06
N GLY A 466 14.05 -28.63 -10.76
CA GLY A 466 13.09 -28.59 -9.66
C GLY A 466 12.92 -27.19 -9.08
N THR A 467 12.37 -27.10 -7.86
CA THR A 467 12.15 -25.81 -7.17
C THR A 467 12.72 -25.90 -5.77
N ASP A 468 13.75 -25.08 -5.46
CA ASP A 468 14.25 -24.88 -4.11
C ASP A 468 14.37 -23.40 -3.76
N ILE A 469 13.30 -22.83 -3.20
CA ILE A 469 13.28 -21.42 -2.82
C ILE A 469 14.32 -21.08 -1.73
N TYR A 470 14.67 -22.04 -0.89
CA TYR A 470 15.59 -21.81 0.23
C TYR A 470 17.04 -21.72 -0.22
N GLU A 471 17.44 -22.45 -1.28
CA GLU A 471 18.73 -22.27 -1.94
C GLU A 471 18.88 -20.85 -2.53
N GLY A 472 17.85 -20.39 -3.24
CA GLY A 472 17.82 -19.03 -3.74
C GLY A 472 17.88 -17.98 -2.62
N LEU A 473 17.16 -18.20 -1.52
CA LEU A 473 17.14 -17.31 -0.36
C LEU A 473 18.47 -17.35 0.43
N LEU A 474 19.12 -18.49 0.58
CA LEU A 474 20.46 -18.60 1.18
C LEU A 474 21.49 -17.81 0.37
N SER A 475 21.50 -17.96 -0.95
CA SER A 475 22.33 -17.16 -1.85
C SER A 475 22.06 -15.66 -1.69
N ALA A 476 20.79 -15.25 -1.49
CA ALA A 476 20.43 -13.85 -1.29
C ALA A 476 20.99 -13.29 0.03
N LEU A 477 21.12 -14.10 1.08
CA LEU A 477 21.72 -13.65 2.34
C LEU A 477 23.21 -13.29 2.20
N ASP A 478 23.91 -13.88 1.25
CA ASP A 478 25.32 -13.59 0.98
C ASP A 478 25.53 -12.31 0.14
N GLU A 479 24.50 -11.87 -0.56
CA GLU A 479 24.49 -10.65 -1.38
C GLU A 479 23.99 -9.40 -0.63
N LEU A 480 23.78 -9.47 0.68
CA LEU A 480 23.37 -8.33 1.49
C LEU A 480 24.48 -7.27 1.60
N PRO A 481 24.12 -5.97 1.76
CA PRO A 481 25.13 -4.95 2.03
C PRO A 481 25.84 -5.26 3.37
N SER A 482 27.11 -4.86 3.48
CA SER A 482 27.85 -4.99 4.73
C SER A 482 27.10 -4.30 5.89
N GLU A 483 27.41 -4.66 7.14
CA GLU A 483 26.78 -4.04 8.32
C GLU A 483 26.99 -2.52 8.35
N SER A 484 28.16 -2.05 7.92
CA SER A 484 28.48 -0.61 7.87
C SER A 484 27.71 0.15 6.79
N GLU A 485 27.29 -0.54 5.71
CA GLU A 485 26.55 0.05 4.60
C GLU A 485 25.03 -0.10 4.75
N ALA A 486 24.56 -1.09 5.52
CA ALA A 486 23.15 -1.46 5.61
C ALA A 486 22.24 -0.26 5.98
N SER A 487 22.73 0.66 6.84
CA SER A 487 21.96 1.86 7.23
C SER A 487 21.75 2.86 6.08
N GLN A 488 22.55 2.75 5.01
CA GLN A 488 22.47 3.66 3.85
C GLN A 488 21.37 3.23 2.85
N TYR A 489 20.85 2.01 2.96
CA TYR A 489 19.88 1.44 2.05
C TYR A 489 18.57 1.07 2.74
N THR A 490 17.48 1.09 1.99
CA THR A 490 16.33 0.24 2.25
C THR A 490 16.60 -1.11 1.57
N THR A 491 16.73 -2.18 2.35
CA THR A 491 17.11 -3.50 1.82
C THR A 491 15.90 -4.43 1.82
N ALA A 492 15.69 -5.16 0.71
CA ALA A 492 14.65 -6.17 0.62
C ALA A 492 15.05 -7.33 -0.30
N ILE A 493 14.50 -8.51 -0.02
CA ILE A 493 14.49 -9.65 -0.92
C ILE A 493 13.11 -9.74 -1.56
N VAL A 494 13.05 -10.00 -2.86
CA VAL A 494 11.83 -10.24 -3.62
C VAL A 494 11.89 -11.64 -4.20
N LEU A 495 11.17 -12.57 -3.58
CA LEU A 495 11.06 -13.95 -4.04
C LEU A 495 9.92 -14.09 -5.05
N MET A 496 10.18 -14.74 -6.17
CA MET A 496 9.20 -15.04 -7.20
C MET A 496 9.18 -16.52 -7.50
N THR A 497 8.01 -17.16 -7.36
CA THR A 497 7.85 -18.59 -7.61
C THR A 497 6.43 -18.94 -8.02
N ASP A 498 6.28 -19.96 -8.87
CA ASP A 498 5.03 -20.62 -9.24
C ASP A 498 4.90 -22.02 -8.61
N GLY A 499 5.93 -22.46 -7.89
CA GLY A 499 6.03 -23.80 -7.34
C GLY A 499 6.08 -23.84 -5.82
N ARG A 500 6.12 -25.09 -5.32
CA ARG A 500 6.38 -25.42 -3.92
C ARG A 500 7.80 -25.97 -3.83
N SER A 501 8.58 -25.48 -2.87
CA SER A 501 9.88 -26.04 -2.59
C SER A 501 9.75 -27.47 -2.02
N ASN A 502 10.54 -28.38 -2.56
CA ASN A 502 10.65 -29.77 -2.09
C ASN A 502 11.92 -30.01 -1.27
N SER A 503 12.63 -28.93 -0.90
CA SER A 503 13.92 -28.99 -0.23
C SER A 503 13.81 -29.07 1.28
N ASP A 504 14.79 -29.69 1.90
CA ASP A 504 14.98 -29.72 3.36
C ASP A 504 15.80 -28.53 3.88
N HIS A 505 16.16 -27.53 3.04
CA HIS A 505 16.98 -26.36 3.41
C HIS A 505 16.23 -25.29 4.21
N GLN A 506 14.95 -25.50 4.55
CA GLN A 506 14.15 -24.51 5.30
C GLN A 506 14.77 -24.16 6.65
N ASP A 507 15.14 -25.15 7.45
CA ASP A 507 15.69 -24.95 8.80
C ASP A 507 17.05 -24.23 8.74
N GLU A 508 17.88 -24.56 7.72
CA GLU A 508 19.15 -23.91 7.48
C GLU A 508 18.96 -22.44 7.15
N PHE A 509 18.06 -22.13 6.20
CA PHE A 509 17.72 -20.78 5.84
C PHE A 509 17.18 -19.98 7.02
N GLU A 510 16.20 -20.52 7.77
CA GLU A 510 15.62 -19.82 8.92
C GLU A 510 16.66 -19.52 10.01
N SER A 511 17.58 -20.44 10.24
CA SER A 511 18.70 -20.25 11.18
C SER A 511 19.65 -19.15 10.69
N ALA A 512 20.05 -19.21 9.42
CA ALA A 512 20.90 -18.21 8.79
C ALA A 512 20.25 -16.82 8.77
N TYR A 513 18.96 -16.74 8.45
CA TYR A 513 18.18 -15.50 8.44
C TYR A 513 18.12 -14.87 9.85
N LYS A 514 17.74 -15.66 10.86
CA LYS A 514 17.64 -15.20 12.26
C LYS A 514 18.99 -14.73 12.81
N SER A 515 20.10 -15.36 12.41
CA SER A 515 21.45 -14.98 12.83
C SER A 515 21.91 -13.61 12.34
N ARG A 516 21.31 -13.10 11.27
CA ARG A 516 21.62 -11.76 10.73
C ARG A 516 21.19 -10.62 11.67
N GLY A 517 20.19 -10.85 12.54
CA GLY A 517 19.77 -9.90 13.58
C GLY A 517 19.25 -8.56 13.05
N ARG A 518 18.90 -8.47 11.75
CA ARG A 518 18.37 -7.25 11.11
C ARG A 518 16.96 -7.49 10.57
N ASP A 519 16.24 -6.39 10.41
CA ASP A 519 14.99 -6.38 9.67
C ASP A 519 15.28 -6.45 8.17
N LEU A 520 14.98 -7.58 7.59
CA LEU A 520 15.19 -7.87 6.17
C LEU A 520 13.88 -8.44 5.60
N PRO A 521 13.03 -7.61 4.98
CA PRO A 521 11.78 -8.09 4.43
C PRO A 521 12.00 -9.03 3.23
N ILE A 522 11.24 -10.11 3.20
CA ILE A 522 11.17 -11.06 2.08
C ILE A 522 9.77 -10.94 1.48
N PHE A 523 9.61 -10.08 0.50
CA PHE A 523 8.37 -9.97 -0.25
C PHE A 523 8.28 -11.11 -1.25
N SER A 524 7.12 -11.76 -1.32
CA SER A 524 6.91 -12.85 -2.28
C SER A 524 5.89 -12.47 -3.33
N ILE A 525 6.18 -12.75 -4.60
CA ILE A 525 5.23 -12.68 -5.70
C ILE A 525 4.84 -14.12 -6.03
N MET A 526 3.58 -14.45 -5.76
CA MET A 526 3.00 -15.77 -5.98
C MET A 526 2.30 -15.82 -7.33
N PHE A 527 2.60 -16.82 -8.15
CA PHE A 527 1.87 -17.10 -9.38
C PHE A 527 1.82 -18.60 -9.64
N GLY A 528 1.12 -19.05 -10.70
CA GLY A 528 0.93 -20.48 -10.96
C GLY A 528 0.31 -21.23 -9.78
N ASP A 529 0.89 -22.39 -9.46
CA ASP A 529 0.45 -23.30 -8.39
C ASP A 529 1.29 -23.16 -7.11
N ALA A 530 1.94 -22.00 -6.88
CA ALA A 530 2.74 -21.74 -5.68
C ALA A 530 1.96 -22.02 -4.37
N ASP A 531 2.64 -22.54 -3.37
CA ASP A 531 2.05 -22.81 -2.05
C ASP A 531 1.89 -21.53 -1.22
N PRO A 532 0.64 -21.04 -1.04
CA PRO A 532 0.43 -19.82 -0.26
C PRO A 532 0.89 -19.91 1.19
N SER A 533 0.88 -21.09 1.79
CA SER A 533 1.26 -21.28 3.20
C SER A 533 2.76 -21.13 3.38
N GLN A 534 3.57 -21.68 2.48
CA GLN A 534 5.02 -21.53 2.51
C GLN A 534 5.46 -20.07 2.37
N LEU A 535 4.87 -19.35 1.39
CA LEU A 535 5.16 -17.93 1.18
C LEU A 535 4.67 -17.05 2.34
N LYS A 536 3.52 -17.38 2.95
CA LYS A 536 3.03 -16.69 4.16
C LYS A 536 3.97 -16.90 5.35
N SER A 537 4.53 -18.10 5.52
CA SER A 537 5.51 -18.35 6.58
C SER A 537 6.75 -17.47 6.44
N LEU A 538 7.28 -17.32 5.23
CA LEU A 538 8.40 -16.40 4.93
C LEU A 538 8.02 -14.93 5.18
N ALA A 539 6.83 -14.52 4.76
CA ALA A 539 6.33 -13.17 4.99
C ALA A 539 6.16 -12.87 6.49
N THR A 540 5.66 -13.84 7.27
CA THR A 540 5.54 -13.70 8.73
C THR A 540 6.91 -13.63 9.41
N LEU A 541 7.85 -14.50 9.01
CA LEU A 541 9.22 -14.50 9.53
C LEU A 541 9.92 -13.16 9.33
N SER A 542 9.64 -12.47 8.22
CA SER A 542 10.36 -11.29 7.76
C SER A 542 9.57 -9.98 7.84
N ASN A 543 8.40 -9.97 8.51
CA ASN A 543 7.50 -8.81 8.55
C ASN A 543 7.22 -8.23 7.16
N ALA A 544 6.95 -9.10 6.19
CA ALA A 544 6.75 -8.73 4.80
C ALA A 544 5.36 -9.14 4.29
N LYS A 545 5.17 -9.15 2.98
CA LYS A 545 3.87 -9.39 2.34
C LYS A 545 4.01 -10.36 1.17
N VAL A 546 2.97 -11.16 0.95
CA VAL A 546 2.78 -11.95 -0.27
C VAL A 546 1.87 -11.18 -1.23
N PHE A 547 2.31 -11.03 -2.47
CA PHE A 547 1.56 -10.43 -3.57
C PHE A 547 1.02 -11.54 -4.47
N ASP A 548 -0.26 -11.47 -4.82
CA ASP A 548 -0.88 -12.45 -5.71
C ASP A 548 -0.78 -11.99 -7.17
N GLY A 549 0.11 -12.61 -7.92
CA GLY A 549 0.33 -12.37 -9.35
C GLY A 549 -0.50 -13.25 -10.28
N ARG A 550 -1.34 -14.17 -9.74
CA ARG A 550 -2.08 -15.16 -10.55
C ARG A 550 -3.24 -14.56 -11.35
N SER A 551 -3.82 -13.47 -10.88
CA SER A 551 -5.08 -12.92 -11.40
C SER A 551 -4.94 -11.69 -12.28
N GLY A 552 -3.70 -11.26 -12.67
CA GLY A 552 -3.60 -9.96 -13.27
C GLY A 552 -2.32 -9.62 -14.03
N ASP A 553 -2.10 -8.34 -14.18
CA ASP A 553 -0.90 -7.78 -14.79
C ASP A 553 0.29 -7.91 -13.82
N LEU A 554 1.14 -8.91 -14.05
CA LEU A 554 2.38 -9.10 -13.28
C LEU A 554 3.23 -7.82 -13.23
N ALA A 555 3.28 -7.03 -14.30
CA ALA A 555 3.98 -5.76 -14.29
C ALA A 555 3.41 -4.78 -13.24
N ALA A 556 2.09 -4.80 -12.99
CA ALA A 556 1.50 -4.02 -11.90
C ALA A 556 1.95 -4.53 -10.53
N VAL A 557 2.01 -5.86 -10.35
CA VAL A 557 2.49 -6.46 -9.09
C VAL A 557 3.94 -6.08 -8.82
N PHE A 558 4.83 -6.16 -9.82
CA PHE A 558 6.22 -5.73 -9.67
C PHE A 558 6.34 -4.23 -9.30
N ARG A 559 5.52 -3.38 -9.91
CA ARG A 559 5.47 -1.96 -9.54
C ARG A 559 5.03 -1.77 -8.09
N GLN A 560 4.04 -2.54 -7.63
CA GLN A 560 3.61 -2.49 -6.22
C GLN A 560 4.74 -2.91 -5.28
N VAL A 561 5.41 -4.04 -5.55
CA VAL A 561 6.54 -4.53 -4.74
C VAL A 561 7.64 -3.48 -4.63
N LYS A 562 7.96 -2.80 -5.74
CA LYS A 562 8.97 -1.72 -5.75
C LYS A 562 8.59 -0.56 -4.82
N GLY A 563 7.32 -0.32 -4.54
CA GLY A 563 6.85 0.68 -3.58
C GLY A 563 7.01 0.26 -2.11
N PHE A 564 7.25 -1.02 -1.84
CA PHE A 564 7.50 -1.55 -0.49
C PHE A 564 8.99 -1.63 -0.14
N ASN A 565 9.84 -1.26 -1.07
CA ASN A 565 11.29 -1.35 -0.95
C ASN A 565 11.95 0.02 -0.96
#